data_70b9b5ebeadfc56906dbfde7d0fb7ed9
#
_entry.id   70b9b5ebeadfc56906dbfde7d0fb7ed9
#
_cell.length_a   1.000
_cell.length_b   1.000
_cell.length_c   1.000
_cell.angle_alpha   90.00
_cell.angle_beta   90.00
_cell.angle_gamma   90.00
#
_symmetry.space_group_name_H-M   'P 1'
#
loop_
_entity.id
_entity.type
_entity.pdbx_description
1 polymer ?
#
loop_
_entity_poly.entity_id
_entity_poly.type
_entity_poly.pdbx_seq_one_letter_code
_entity_poly.pdbx_strand_id
1 'polypeptide(L)'
;MPNDIAVLLPVDRPAGALIDCAAAVAGLFEAHLDGIACAYQALNPMIAFEASAVVMAAQYETGQEQAAVVLDQFEITARRLNIPHDAKSTFNVSYAATRTVTEMSRLYDLNIVAQPDSSNPSQTDFLAEAILFGSGRPMLMIP
;
A
#
# COMPACT_ATOMS: atom_id res chain seq x y z
N MET A 1 10.48 14.09 15.14
CA MET A 1 9.23 13.35 15.35
C MET A 1 8.52 13.24 13.99
N PRO A 2 8.09 12.08 13.55
CA PRO A 2 7.31 11.95 12.33
C PRO A 2 5.95 12.63 12.49
N ASN A 3 5.60 13.51 11.58
CA ASN A 3 4.32 14.20 11.53
C ASN A 3 3.38 13.56 10.48
N ASP A 4 3.96 13.04 9.41
CA ASP A 4 3.24 12.43 8.29
C ASP A 4 3.75 11.00 8.09
N ILE A 5 2.87 10.03 8.28
CA ILE A 5 3.16 8.60 8.20
C ILE A 5 2.33 7.98 7.09
N ALA A 6 2.95 7.18 6.23
CA ALA A 6 2.26 6.37 5.25
C ALA A 6 2.24 4.90 5.67
N VAL A 7 1.12 4.22 5.52
CA VAL A 7 1.03 2.76 5.56
C VAL A 7 0.63 2.21 4.20
N LEU A 8 1.46 1.32 3.65
CA LEU A 8 1.17 0.64 2.40
C LEU A 8 0.35 -0.60 2.67
N LEU A 9 -0.88 -0.60 2.18
CA LEU A 9 -1.87 -1.63 2.42
C LEU A 9 -1.88 -2.64 1.26
N PRO A 10 -1.54 -3.92 1.51
CA PRO A 10 -1.72 -4.97 0.52
C PRO A 10 -3.22 -5.20 0.27
N VAL A 11 -3.60 -5.42 -0.99
CA VAL A 11 -5.00 -5.66 -1.38
C VAL A 11 -5.34 -7.14 -1.53
N ASP A 12 -4.34 -8.00 -1.57
CA ASP A 12 -4.43 -9.43 -1.86
C ASP A 12 -4.14 -10.35 -0.67
N ARG A 13 -3.98 -9.79 0.53
CA ARG A 13 -3.85 -10.52 1.78
C ARG A 13 -4.40 -9.72 2.97
N PRO A 14 -4.67 -10.35 4.13
CA PRO A 14 -5.17 -9.64 5.31
C PRO A 14 -4.24 -8.51 5.75
N ALA A 15 -4.80 -7.32 6.01
CA ALA A 15 -4.06 -6.13 6.41
C ALA A 15 -4.37 -5.66 7.84
N GLY A 16 -5.22 -6.37 8.59
CA GLY A 16 -5.71 -5.93 9.90
C GLY A 16 -4.59 -5.63 10.90
N ALA A 17 -3.63 -6.55 11.06
CA ALA A 17 -2.51 -6.38 11.99
C ALA A 17 -1.61 -5.19 11.58
N LEU A 18 -1.39 -5.01 10.29
CA LEU A 18 -0.64 -3.88 9.74
C LEU A 18 -1.34 -2.55 10.04
N ILE A 19 -2.66 -2.49 9.83
CA ILE A 19 -3.49 -1.31 10.10
C ILE A 19 -3.47 -0.98 11.59
N ASP A 20 -3.67 -1.95 12.46
CA ASP A 20 -3.67 -1.75 13.91
C ASP A 20 -2.31 -1.24 14.40
N CYS A 21 -1.22 -1.82 13.90
CA CYS A 21 0.13 -1.37 14.22
C CYS A 21 0.41 0.05 13.73
N ALA A 22 0.04 0.36 12.49
CA ALA A 22 0.22 1.70 11.91
C ALA A 22 -0.56 2.75 12.69
N ALA A 23 -1.81 2.45 13.07
CA ALA A 23 -2.63 3.33 13.88
C ALA A 23 -2.03 3.55 15.28
N ALA A 24 -1.48 2.50 15.91
CA ALA A 24 -0.79 2.63 17.19
C ALA A 24 0.45 3.53 17.10
N VAL A 25 1.24 3.37 16.03
CA VAL A 25 2.43 4.20 15.78
C VAL A 25 2.02 5.66 15.54
N ALA A 26 1.01 5.91 14.70
CA ALA A 26 0.51 7.25 14.45
C ALA A 26 -0.03 7.91 15.73
N GLY A 27 -0.77 7.16 16.55
CA GLY A 27 -1.26 7.65 17.84
C GLY A 27 -0.15 7.99 18.82
N LEU A 28 0.94 7.20 18.85
CA LEU A 28 2.10 7.47 19.71
C LEU A 28 2.81 8.79 19.37
N PHE A 29 2.86 9.14 18.08
CA PHE A 29 3.51 10.35 17.60
C PHE A 29 2.55 11.54 17.39
N GLU A 30 1.26 11.34 17.63
CA GLU A 30 0.21 12.33 17.28
C GLU A 30 0.28 12.75 15.81
N ALA A 31 0.63 11.80 14.93
CA ALA A 31 0.90 12.02 13.52
C ALA A 31 -0.34 11.83 12.66
N HIS A 32 -0.33 12.45 11.47
CA HIS A 32 -1.27 12.15 10.40
C HIS A 32 -0.90 10.82 9.72
N LEU A 33 -1.89 9.96 9.46
CA LEU A 33 -1.70 8.63 8.88
C LEU A 33 -2.40 8.48 7.53
N ASP A 34 -1.64 8.36 6.46
CA ASP A 34 -2.17 8.05 5.13
C ASP A 34 -2.17 6.53 4.88
N GLY A 35 -3.37 5.98 4.63
CA GLY A 35 -3.53 4.61 4.15
C GLY A 35 -3.46 4.56 2.63
N ILE A 36 -2.48 3.87 2.07
CA ILE A 36 -2.26 3.77 0.64
C ILE A 36 -2.47 2.33 0.19
N ALA A 37 -3.62 2.05 -0.45
CA ALA A 37 -3.88 0.75 -1.03
C ALA A 37 -3.19 0.65 -2.39
N CYS A 38 -2.28 -0.31 -2.51
CA CYS A 38 -1.50 -0.55 -3.72
C CYS A 38 -2.10 -1.73 -4.47
N ALA A 39 -2.95 -1.45 -5.47
CA ALA A 39 -3.38 -2.43 -6.44
C ALA A 39 -2.48 -2.31 -7.68
N TYR A 40 -1.96 -3.44 -8.18
CA TYR A 40 -1.20 -3.42 -9.40
C TYR A 40 -1.45 -4.65 -10.26
N GLN A 41 -1.20 -4.50 -11.54
CA GLN A 41 -1.32 -5.57 -12.50
C GLN A 41 0.06 -6.11 -12.85
N ALA A 42 0.28 -7.40 -12.59
CA ALA A 42 1.44 -8.10 -13.11
C ALA A 42 1.25 -8.32 -14.62
N LEU A 43 1.85 -7.47 -15.44
CA LEU A 43 1.90 -7.70 -16.87
C LEU A 43 2.94 -8.78 -17.18
N ASN A 44 2.48 -9.96 -17.53
CA ASN A 44 3.31 -10.89 -18.28
C ASN A 44 3.46 -10.32 -19.72
N PRO A 45 4.67 -9.96 -20.17
CA PRO A 45 4.87 -9.35 -21.49
C PRO A 45 4.32 -10.20 -22.65
N MET A 46 4.27 -11.51 -22.47
CA MET A 46 3.71 -12.44 -23.46
C MET A 46 2.17 -12.35 -23.55
N ILE A 47 1.51 -12.03 -22.44
CA ILE A 47 0.03 -11.92 -22.37
C ILE A 47 -0.43 -10.49 -22.66
N ALA A 48 0.39 -9.48 -22.37
CA ALA A 48 0.03 -8.08 -22.60
C ALA A 48 -0.24 -7.76 -24.08
N PHE A 49 0.34 -8.51 -24.98
CA PHE A 49 0.14 -8.34 -26.44
C PHE A 49 -1.20 -8.90 -26.92
N GLU A 50 -1.80 -9.84 -26.19
CA GLU A 50 -3.06 -10.50 -26.53
C GLU A 50 -4.24 -10.10 -25.61
N ALA A 51 -3.96 -9.39 -24.50
CA ALA A 51 -5.01 -8.98 -23.59
C ALA A 51 -5.91 -7.92 -24.23
N SER A 52 -7.19 -8.28 -24.41
CA SER A 52 -8.19 -7.35 -24.91
C SER A 52 -8.40 -6.21 -23.90
N ALA A 53 -8.84 -5.04 -24.38
CA ALA A 53 -9.21 -3.91 -23.53
C ALA A 53 -10.25 -4.29 -22.45
N VAL A 54 -11.10 -5.28 -22.74
CA VAL A 54 -12.09 -5.82 -21.79
C VAL A 54 -11.41 -6.52 -20.61
N VAL A 55 -10.38 -7.32 -20.84
CA VAL A 55 -9.64 -8.01 -19.76
C VAL A 55 -8.91 -7.00 -18.90
N MET A 56 -8.28 -5.99 -19.50
CA MET A 56 -7.61 -4.93 -18.75
C MET A 56 -8.58 -4.11 -17.89
N ALA A 57 -9.75 -3.78 -18.42
CA ALA A 57 -10.80 -3.07 -17.68
C ALA A 57 -11.31 -3.90 -16.50
N ALA A 58 -11.55 -5.21 -16.69
CA ALA A 58 -11.99 -6.11 -15.62
C ALA A 58 -10.95 -6.24 -14.50
N GLN A 59 -9.66 -6.28 -14.83
CA GLN A 59 -8.59 -6.32 -13.84
C GLN A 59 -8.48 -4.99 -13.06
N TYR A 60 -8.67 -3.86 -13.73
CA TYR A 60 -8.71 -2.56 -13.09
C TYR A 60 -9.88 -2.48 -12.09
N GLU A 61 -11.08 -2.88 -12.48
CA GLU A 61 -12.26 -2.91 -11.61
C GLU A 61 -12.03 -3.80 -10.39
N THR A 62 -11.50 -5.01 -10.58
CA THR A 62 -11.16 -5.91 -9.47
C THR A 62 -10.15 -5.28 -8.52
N GLY A 63 -9.11 -4.65 -9.03
CA GLY A 63 -8.11 -3.95 -8.21
C GLY A 63 -8.72 -2.80 -7.41
N GLN A 64 -9.64 -2.04 -8.01
CA GLN A 64 -10.35 -0.95 -7.32
C GLN A 64 -11.28 -1.48 -6.22
N GLU A 65 -11.99 -2.57 -6.45
CA GLU A 65 -12.84 -3.22 -5.45
C GLU A 65 -12.02 -3.72 -4.24
N GLN A 66 -10.89 -4.38 -4.51
CA GLN A 66 -9.97 -4.86 -3.47
C GLN A 66 -9.39 -3.68 -2.66
N ALA A 67 -8.99 -2.62 -3.34
CA ALA A 67 -8.50 -1.40 -2.70
C ALA A 67 -9.57 -0.77 -1.80
N ALA A 68 -10.81 -0.69 -2.27
CA ALA A 68 -11.93 -0.12 -1.51
C ALA A 68 -12.16 -0.90 -0.21
N VAL A 69 -12.10 -2.23 -0.24
CA VAL A 69 -12.29 -3.08 0.95
C VAL A 69 -11.23 -2.80 2.01
N VAL A 70 -9.96 -2.79 1.63
CA VAL A 70 -8.87 -2.57 2.60
C VAL A 70 -8.84 -1.13 3.12
N LEU A 71 -9.18 -0.16 2.28
CA LEU A 71 -9.28 1.24 2.69
C LEU A 71 -10.45 1.50 3.65
N ASP A 72 -11.59 0.85 3.44
CA ASP A 72 -12.72 0.92 4.38
C ASP A 72 -12.32 0.37 5.77
N GLN A 73 -11.65 -0.77 5.81
CA GLN A 73 -11.11 -1.33 7.05
C GLN A 73 -10.13 -0.37 7.74
N PHE A 74 -9.25 0.26 6.99
CA PHE A 74 -8.31 1.26 7.48
C PHE A 74 -9.03 2.47 8.07
N GLU A 75 -9.98 3.06 7.35
CA GLU A 75 -10.73 4.22 7.80
C GLU A 75 -11.55 3.93 9.07
N ILE A 76 -12.19 2.77 9.15
CA ILE A 76 -12.93 2.36 10.35
C ILE A 76 -12.01 2.34 11.57
N THR A 77 -10.81 1.76 11.43
CA THR A 77 -9.84 1.70 12.53
C THR A 77 -9.32 3.08 12.91
N ALA A 78 -8.93 3.90 11.92
CA ALA A 78 -8.41 5.23 12.15
C ALA A 78 -9.44 6.15 12.83
N ARG A 79 -10.71 6.12 12.38
CA ARG A 79 -11.80 6.86 13.01
C ARG A 79 -12.07 6.41 14.43
N ARG A 80 -12.10 5.09 14.68
CA ARG A 80 -12.31 4.53 16.04
C ARG A 80 -11.25 5.01 17.03
N LEU A 81 -10.03 5.20 16.58
CA LEU A 81 -8.89 5.62 17.39
C LEU A 81 -8.65 7.13 17.34
N ASN A 82 -9.50 7.90 16.65
CA ASN A 82 -9.37 9.34 16.45
C ASN A 82 -8.02 9.75 15.84
N ILE A 83 -7.47 8.95 14.92
CA ILE A 83 -6.25 9.26 14.21
C ILE A 83 -6.59 10.18 13.02
N PRO A 84 -5.93 11.35 12.86
CA PRO A 84 -6.01 12.14 11.64
C PRO A 84 -5.51 11.32 10.45
N HIS A 85 -6.32 11.16 9.40
CA HIS A 85 -5.98 10.25 8.31
C HIS A 85 -6.58 10.66 6.97
N ASP A 86 -5.93 10.20 5.91
CA ASP A 86 -6.46 10.14 4.55
C ASP A 86 -6.31 8.73 3.98
N ALA A 87 -7.18 8.38 3.02
CA ALA A 87 -7.19 7.09 2.35
C ALA A 87 -7.01 7.30 0.85
N LYS A 88 -6.04 6.61 0.26
CA LYS A 88 -5.67 6.73 -1.15
C LYS A 88 -5.51 5.35 -1.78
N SER A 89 -5.86 5.22 -3.05
CA SER A 89 -5.54 4.04 -3.83
C SER A 89 -4.64 4.38 -5.00
N THR A 90 -3.73 3.47 -5.33
CA THR A 90 -2.94 3.52 -6.56
C THR A 90 -3.16 2.25 -7.36
N PHE A 91 -3.33 2.39 -8.66
CA PHE A 91 -3.36 1.27 -9.59
C PHE A 91 -2.28 1.47 -10.64
N ASN A 92 -1.32 0.57 -10.70
CA ASN A 92 -0.18 0.67 -11.60
C ASN A 92 0.13 -0.67 -12.26
N VAL A 93 0.69 -0.60 -13.45
CA VAL A 93 1.40 -1.75 -14.04
C VAL A 93 2.73 -1.99 -13.31
N SER A 94 3.16 -3.24 -13.20
CA SER A 94 4.23 -3.66 -12.28
C SER A 94 5.52 -2.81 -12.33
N TYR A 95 5.99 -2.40 -13.51
CA TYR A 95 7.21 -1.58 -13.61
C TYR A 95 7.00 -0.11 -13.19
N ALA A 96 5.79 0.43 -13.34
CA ALA A 96 5.46 1.79 -12.92
C ALA A 96 5.14 1.87 -11.42
N ALA A 97 4.66 0.76 -10.81
CA ALA A 97 4.30 0.72 -9.40
C ALA A 97 5.50 1.05 -8.49
N THR A 98 6.66 0.47 -8.76
CA THR A 98 7.90 0.73 -8.00
C THR A 98 8.24 2.21 -7.98
N ARG A 99 8.23 2.86 -9.12
CA ARG A 99 8.54 4.28 -9.24
C ARG A 99 7.52 5.14 -8.52
N THR A 100 6.24 4.93 -8.79
CA THR A 100 5.14 5.72 -8.20
C THR A 100 5.17 5.62 -6.67
N VAL A 101 5.25 4.41 -6.13
CA VAL A 101 5.25 4.20 -4.68
C VAL A 101 6.53 4.77 -4.04
N THR A 102 7.69 4.62 -4.66
CA THR A 102 8.94 5.22 -4.16
C THR A 102 8.86 6.75 -4.14
N GLU A 103 8.34 7.37 -5.18
CA GLU A 103 8.16 8.82 -5.24
C GLU A 103 7.17 9.32 -4.18
N MET A 104 6.05 8.62 -3.99
CA MET A 104 5.08 8.92 -2.93
C MET A 104 5.70 8.78 -1.53
N SER A 105 6.47 7.73 -1.30
CA SER A 105 7.10 7.45 0.00
C SER A 105 8.08 8.53 0.44
N ARG A 106 8.62 9.31 -0.46
CA ARG A 106 9.49 10.45 -0.15
C ARG A 106 8.77 11.62 0.53
N LEU A 107 7.45 11.68 0.39
CA LEU A 107 6.63 12.76 0.95
C LEU A 107 6.35 12.57 2.45
N TYR A 108 6.61 11.37 2.98
CA TYR A 108 6.32 11.02 4.36
C TYR A 108 7.59 10.95 5.21
N ASP A 109 7.42 11.20 6.50
CA ASP A 109 8.52 11.10 7.47
C ASP A 109 8.83 9.66 7.84
N LEU A 110 7.81 8.78 7.81
CA LEU A 110 7.91 7.36 8.08
C LEU A 110 7.00 6.57 7.14
N ASN A 111 7.52 5.49 6.59
CA ASN A 111 6.73 4.54 5.80
C ASN A 111 6.57 3.23 6.57
N ILE A 112 5.34 2.71 6.65
CA ILE A 112 5.03 1.45 7.30
C ILE A 112 4.60 0.45 6.22
N VAL A 113 5.23 -0.72 6.20
CA VAL A 113 4.97 -1.76 5.21
C VAL A 113 4.84 -3.12 5.89
N ALA A 114 4.11 -4.04 5.27
CA ALA A 114 4.12 -5.43 5.68
C ALA A 114 5.45 -6.08 5.28
N GLN A 115 5.94 -6.99 6.12
CA GLN A 115 7.09 -7.82 5.78
C GLN A 115 6.71 -8.76 4.63
N PRO A 116 7.56 -8.88 3.59
CA PRO A 116 7.40 -9.91 2.59
C PRO A 116 7.37 -11.31 3.21
N ASP A 117 6.40 -12.11 2.82
CA ASP A 117 6.23 -13.48 3.32
C ASP A 117 6.26 -14.47 2.17
N SER A 118 7.34 -15.24 2.06
CA SER A 118 7.50 -16.25 1.00
C SER A 118 6.49 -17.40 1.08
N SER A 119 5.87 -17.61 2.26
CA SER A 119 4.83 -18.64 2.45
C SER A 119 3.44 -18.16 1.99
N ASN A 120 3.21 -16.86 1.99
CA ASN A 120 1.98 -16.20 1.55
C ASN A 120 2.32 -14.92 0.77
N PRO A 121 2.89 -15.04 -0.44
CA PRO A 121 3.39 -13.91 -1.18
C PRO A 121 2.26 -12.96 -1.60
N SER A 122 2.49 -11.65 -1.42
CA SER A 122 1.65 -10.58 -1.95
C SER A 122 2.26 -10.03 -3.23
N GLN A 123 1.39 -9.59 -4.13
CA GLN A 123 1.81 -8.88 -5.34
C GLN A 123 2.58 -7.59 -5.04
N THR A 124 2.49 -7.05 -3.85
CA THR A 124 3.14 -5.80 -3.42
C THR A 124 4.41 -6.01 -2.60
N ASP A 125 4.85 -7.24 -2.38
CA ASP A 125 6.02 -7.53 -1.54
C ASP A 125 7.32 -6.87 -2.05
N PHE A 126 7.47 -6.73 -3.38
CA PHE A 126 8.62 -6.04 -3.97
C PHE A 126 8.65 -4.53 -3.66
N LEU A 127 7.53 -3.93 -3.28
CA LEU A 127 7.45 -2.51 -2.95
C LEU A 127 8.19 -2.17 -1.66
N ALA A 128 8.25 -3.10 -0.70
CA ALA A 128 9.01 -2.91 0.54
C ALA A 128 10.51 -2.67 0.23
N GLU A 129 11.09 -3.48 -0.65
CA GLU A 129 12.48 -3.31 -1.11
C GLU A 129 12.68 -1.98 -1.87
N ALA A 130 11.74 -1.65 -2.75
CA ALA A 130 11.79 -0.41 -3.52
C ALA A 130 11.77 0.83 -2.62
N ILE A 131 10.95 0.83 -1.58
CA ILE A 131 10.87 1.93 -0.62
C ILE A 131 12.15 2.01 0.20
N LEU A 132 12.65 0.87 0.69
CA LEU A 132 13.86 0.80 1.51
C LEU A 132 15.05 1.44 0.80
N PHE A 133 15.27 1.10 -0.47
CA PHE A 133 16.43 1.57 -1.23
C PHE A 133 16.18 2.86 -2.01
N GLY A 134 14.93 3.19 -2.33
CA GLY A 134 14.60 4.28 -3.25
C GLY A 134 14.01 5.52 -2.59
N SER A 135 13.38 5.42 -1.43
CA SER A 135 12.70 6.57 -0.82
C SER A 135 13.65 7.53 -0.09
N GLY A 136 14.73 7.01 0.49
CA GLY A 136 15.61 7.78 1.39
C GLY A 136 14.93 8.19 2.70
N ARG A 137 13.82 7.54 3.05
CA ARG A 137 13.03 7.79 4.27
C ARG A 137 13.06 6.58 5.19
N PRO A 138 12.91 6.77 6.51
CA PRO A 138 12.75 5.68 7.46
C PRO A 138 11.58 4.77 7.08
N MET A 139 11.76 3.48 7.30
CA MET A 139 10.73 2.47 7.05
C MET A 139 10.60 1.55 8.27
N LEU A 140 9.36 1.29 8.68
CA LEU A 140 9.01 0.28 9.67
C LEU A 140 8.37 -0.91 8.95
N MET A 141 8.94 -2.07 9.15
CA MET A 141 8.46 -3.32 8.56
C MET A 141 7.73 -4.14 9.64
N ILE A 142 6.48 -4.50 9.37
CA ILE A 142 5.62 -5.23 10.32
C ILE A 142 5.53 -6.68 9.85
N PRO A 143 5.86 -7.66 10.73
CA PRO A 143 5.78 -9.08 10.42
C PRO A 143 4.36 -9.59 10.21
#